data_7d39e2e75bbd66c7376966df581588c8
#
_entry.id   7d39e2e75bbd66c7376966df581588c8
#
_cell.length_a   1.000
_cell.length_b   1.000
_cell.length_c   1.000
_cell.angle_alpha   90.00
_cell.angle_beta   90.00
_cell.angle_gamma   90.00
#
_symmetry.space_group_name_H-M   'P 1'
#
loop_
_entity.id
_entity.type
_entity.pdbx_description
1 polymer ?
#
loop_
_entity_poly.entity_id
_entity_poly.type
_entity_poly.pdbx_seq_one_letter_code
_entity_poly.pdbx_strand_id
1 'polypeptide(L)'
;LIGNNRVKYMHLKSIVASGFKSFAEKTTINLSEYTNVIVGPNGSGKSNIVDAISWVLGNQSPGSLRTNKMEDVIFAGTEKLGEKGFAEVYLVFDLGDNNNFNSSEVSIGRKLYRDGTSEYFMNGLTCRLLDIQEFLNDVGIGKQQHIIISQGQITEILNAKPEDHRITIEEASGILPYKLKKDKALKRIESGEKEIKRAKDVLREIKKQIDPLRKQAEQAQLHKELSEVLKFNKTKLNILQYRNFNKKYDDIKSQLEEVNRFI
;
A
#
# COMPACT_ATOMS: atom_id res chain seq x y z
N LEU A 1 -19.19 -20.18 47.21
CA LEU A 1 -19.14 -18.84 46.63
C LEU A 1 -18.52 -18.96 45.28
N ILE A 2 -19.31 -19.26 44.22
CA ILE A 2 -18.91 -19.28 42.84
C ILE A 2 -18.88 -17.81 42.43
N GLY A 3 -17.68 -17.22 42.39
CA GLY A 3 -17.46 -15.88 41.88
C GLY A 3 -17.94 -15.84 40.42
N ASN A 4 -18.93 -15.02 40.13
CA ASN A 4 -19.41 -14.69 38.80
C ASN A 4 -18.33 -13.84 38.08
N ASN A 5 -17.19 -14.45 37.68
CA ASN A 5 -16.31 -13.86 36.70
C ASN A 5 -17.00 -13.98 35.34
N ARG A 6 -17.99 -13.13 35.09
CA ARG A 6 -18.52 -12.91 33.74
C ARG A 6 -17.40 -12.19 32.96
N VAL A 7 -16.78 -12.89 32.07
CA VAL A 7 -15.95 -12.26 31.04
C VAL A 7 -16.82 -11.25 30.33
N LYS A 8 -16.54 -9.98 30.48
CA LYS A 8 -17.29 -8.90 29.83
C LYS A 8 -16.84 -8.88 28.39
N TYR A 9 -17.71 -9.31 27.49
CA TYR A 9 -17.46 -9.29 26.05
C TYR A 9 -17.65 -7.88 25.50
N MET A 10 -16.92 -7.58 24.43
CA MET A 10 -17.13 -6.35 23.68
C MET A 10 -18.59 -6.25 23.22
N HIS A 11 -19.19 -5.08 23.41
CA HIS A 11 -20.55 -4.80 22.93
C HIS A 11 -20.66 -3.37 22.39
N LEU A 12 -21.62 -3.14 21.51
CA LEU A 12 -21.95 -1.81 20.99
C LEU A 12 -22.76 -1.04 22.05
N LYS A 13 -22.16 -0.01 22.62
CA LYS A 13 -22.73 0.81 23.69
C LYS A 13 -23.69 1.88 23.18
N SER A 14 -23.32 2.58 22.11
CA SER A 14 -24.17 3.60 21.53
C SER A 14 -23.88 3.86 20.05
N ILE A 15 -24.88 4.39 19.38
CA ILE A 15 -24.83 4.87 17.99
C ILE A 15 -25.17 6.35 18.01
N VAL A 16 -24.32 7.18 17.41
CA VAL A 16 -24.56 8.61 17.23
C VAL A 16 -24.64 8.89 15.75
N ALA A 17 -25.76 9.34 15.25
CA ALA A 17 -25.98 9.65 13.83
C ALA A 17 -26.44 11.10 13.65
N SER A 18 -25.95 11.78 12.64
CA SER A 18 -26.35 13.14 12.27
C SER A 18 -26.26 13.31 10.74
N GLY A 19 -27.29 13.88 10.15
CA GLY A 19 -27.39 14.05 8.70
C GLY A 19 -27.43 12.74 7.91
N PHE A 20 -27.69 11.60 8.55
CA PHE A 20 -27.68 10.27 7.93
C PHE A 20 -29.11 9.78 7.66
N LYS A 21 -29.47 9.60 6.40
CA LYS A 21 -30.79 9.13 5.93
C LYS A 21 -31.96 9.87 6.63
N SER A 22 -32.66 9.22 7.57
CA SER A 22 -33.75 9.82 8.32
C SER A 22 -33.32 10.59 9.57
N PHE A 23 -32.03 10.53 9.95
CA PHE A 23 -31.51 11.22 11.12
C PHE A 23 -30.98 12.61 10.73
N ALA A 24 -31.86 13.59 10.59
CA ALA A 24 -31.48 14.96 10.21
C ALA A 24 -30.62 15.66 11.27
N GLU A 25 -30.98 15.49 12.55
CA GLU A 25 -30.28 16.05 13.69
C GLU A 25 -29.47 14.99 14.42
N LYS A 26 -28.54 15.45 15.24
CA LYS A 26 -27.72 14.54 16.05
C LYS A 26 -28.60 13.72 16.99
N THR A 27 -28.69 12.44 16.70
CA THR A 27 -29.48 11.45 17.44
C THR A 27 -28.53 10.43 18.07
N THR A 28 -28.67 10.22 19.38
CA THR A 28 -27.92 9.21 20.14
C THR A 28 -28.84 8.09 20.53
N ILE A 29 -28.48 6.86 20.17
CA ILE A 29 -29.20 5.63 20.51
C ILE A 29 -28.29 4.84 21.45
N ASN A 30 -28.70 4.75 22.73
CA ASN A 30 -28.00 3.94 23.71
C ASN A 30 -28.51 2.51 23.67
N LEU A 31 -27.57 1.56 23.72
CA LEU A 31 -27.85 0.13 23.69
C LEU A 31 -27.41 -0.51 25.02
N SER A 32 -28.18 -1.51 25.47
CA SER A 32 -27.80 -2.32 26.63
C SER A 32 -26.81 -3.43 26.25
N GLU A 33 -26.13 -4.02 27.20
CA GLU A 33 -25.24 -5.17 27.02
C GLU A 33 -25.95 -6.42 26.49
N TYR A 34 -27.28 -6.47 26.60
CA TYR A 34 -28.10 -7.61 26.20
C TYR A 34 -28.80 -7.37 24.86
N THR A 35 -29.83 -8.17 24.61
CA THR A 35 -30.67 -8.03 23.41
C THR A 35 -31.40 -6.70 23.39
N ASN A 36 -31.24 -5.93 22.34
CA ASN A 36 -31.95 -4.69 22.09
C ASN A 36 -32.97 -4.92 20.97
N VAL A 37 -34.21 -4.49 21.19
CA VAL A 37 -35.28 -4.62 20.19
C VAL A 37 -35.76 -3.23 19.79
N ILE A 38 -35.69 -2.94 18.48
CA ILE A 38 -36.12 -1.67 17.92
C ILE A 38 -37.44 -1.87 17.20
N VAL A 39 -38.49 -1.24 17.74
CA VAL A 39 -39.85 -1.35 17.21
C VAL A 39 -40.35 -0.02 16.69
N GLY A 40 -41.31 -0.05 15.77
CA GLY A 40 -41.92 1.15 15.21
C GLY A 40 -42.69 0.85 13.92
N PRO A 41 -43.49 1.78 13.41
CA PRO A 41 -44.24 1.62 12.16
C PRO A 41 -43.30 1.53 10.93
N ASN A 42 -43.85 1.12 9.79
CA ASN A 42 -43.12 1.13 8.54
C ASN A 42 -42.71 2.56 8.14
N GLY A 43 -41.50 2.75 7.64
CA GLY A 43 -40.99 4.09 7.30
C GLY A 43 -40.38 4.89 8.47
N SER A 44 -40.44 4.41 9.73
CA SER A 44 -39.89 5.13 10.89
C SER A 44 -38.35 5.17 10.98
N GLY A 45 -37.66 4.59 10.03
CA GLY A 45 -36.18 4.61 10.02
C GLY A 45 -35.49 3.45 10.75
N LYS A 46 -36.23 2.42 11.22
CA LYS A 46 -35.62 1.24 11.89
C LYS A 46 -34.45 0.64 11.14
N SER A 47 -34.65 0.41 9.86
CA SER A 47 -33.59 -0.16 9.01
C SER A 47 -32.39 0.78 8.79
N ASN A 48 -32.59 2.09 8.95
CA ASN A 48 -31.52 3.06 8.83
C ASN A 48 -30.50 2.96 9.96
N ILE A 49 -30.90 2.40 11.12
CA ILE A 49 -29.97 2.11 12.22
C ILE A 49 -29.00 1.01 11.83
N VAL A 50 -29.50 -0.07 11.22
CA VAL A 50 -28.68 -1.17 10.72
C VAL A 50 -27.77 -0.69 9.58
N ASP A 51 -28.31 0.16 8.69
CA ASP A 51 -27.52 0.77 7.60
C ASP A 51 -26.41 1.66 8.17
N ALA A 52 -26.66 2.43 9.23
CA ALA A 52 -25.67 3.26 9.90
C ALA A 52 -24.52 2.42 10.48
N ILE A 53 -24.84 1.32 11.15
CA ILE A 53 -23.83 0.37 11.66
C ILE A 53 -22.99 -0.20 10.50
N SER A 54 -23.65 -0.75 9.47
CA SER A 54 -22.97 -1.30 8.29
C SER A 54 -22.05 -0.29 7.61
N TRP A 55 -22.51 0.94 7.52
CA TRP A 55 -21.80 2.02 6.84
C TRP A 55 -20.50 2.41 7.55
N VAL A 56 -20.52 2.52 8.87
CA VAL A 56 -19.31 2.84 9.68
C VAL A 56 -18.35 1.67 9.69
N LEU A 57 -18.83 0.43 9.76
CA LEU A 57 -17.99 -0.76 9.74
C LEU A 57 -17.28 -0.99 8.40
N GLY A 58 -17.47 -0.12 7.39
CA GLY A 58 -16.71 -0.08 6.14
C GLY A 58 -17.44 -0.60 4.92
N ASN A 59 -18.78 -0.69 4.96
CA ASN A 59 -19.56 -0.99 3.77
C ASN A 59 -19.46 0.14 2.76
N GLN A 60 -18.95 -0.17 1.55
CA GLN A 60 -18.77 0.78 0.45
C GLN A 60 -19.75 0.55 -0.70
N SER A 61 -20.62 -0.45 -0.61
CA SER A 61 -21.60 -0.73 -1.66
C SER A 61 -22.88 0.07 -1.43
N PRO A 62 -23.27 0.98 -2.34
CA PRO A 62 -24.53 1.71 -2.23
C PRO A 62 -25.76 0.77 -2.18
N GLY A 63 -25.73 -0.32 -2.96
CA GLY A 63 -26.85 -1.28 -3.01
C GLY A 63 -27.11 -1.96 -1.66
N SER A 64 -26.07 -2.26 -0.86
CA SER A 64 -26.25 -2.85 0.47
C SER A 64 -26.83 -1.86 1.48
N LEU A 65 -26.69 -0.57 1.21
CA LEU A 65 -27.32 0.52 1.99
C LEU A 65 -28.66 0.96 1.38
N ARG A 66 -29.17 0.24 0.39
CA ARG A 66 -30.46 0.55 -0.29
C ARG A 66 -30.46 1.97 -0.86
N THR A 67 -29.33 2.40 -1.45
CA THR A 67 -29.15 3.69 -2.11
C THR A 67 -28.57 3.47 -3.51
N ASN A 68 -28.75 4.44 -4.42
CA ASN A 68 -28.18 4.38 -5.76
C ASN A 68 -26.72 4.86 -5.78
N LYS A 69 -26.45 5.90 -5.00
CA LYS A 69 -25.11 6.47 -4.84
C LYS A 69 -24.75 6.53 -3.35
N MET A 70 -23.49 6.63 -3.02
CA MET A 70 -23.07 6.72 -1.61
C MET A 70 -23.54 8.04 -0.97
N GLU A 71 -23.58 9.12 -1.73
CA GLU A 71 -24.02 10.45 -1.27
C GLU A 71 -25.51 10.47 -0.88
N ASP A 72 -26.31 9.52 -1.38
CA ASP A 72 -27.73 9.39 -1.04
C ASP A 72 -27.97 8.98 0.41
N VAL A 73 -26.92 8.61 1.16
CA VAL A 73 -27.02 8.42 2.62
C VAL A 73 -27.13 9.74 3.38
N ILE A 74 -26.80 10.87 2.73
CA ILE A 74 -26.90 12.20 3.34
C ILE A 74 -28.37 12.62 3.33
N PHE A 75 -28.84 13.15 4.46
CA PHE A 75 -30.23 13.62 4.59
C PHE A 75 -30.58 14.66 3.50
N ALA A 76 -31.57 14.31 2.69
CA ALA A 76 -31.97 15.09 1.51
C ALA A 76 -32.88 16.29 1.83
N GLY A 77 -33.31 16.42 3.09
CA GLY A 77 -34.27 17.45 3.50
C GLY A 77 -35.73 16.93 3.58
N THR A 78 -36.56 17.68 4.23
CA THR A 78 -38.03 17.53 4.29
C THR A 78 -38.65 18.91 4.16
N GLU A 79 -39.99 18.98 4.10
CA GLU A 79 -40.72 20.27 4.10
C GLU A 79 -40.36 21.18 5.29
N LYS A 80 -39.95 20.61 6.43
CA LYS A 80 -39.64 21.33 7.67
C LYS A 80 -38.16 21.51 7.94
N LEU A 81 -37.29 20.66 7.40
CA LEU A 81 -35.86 20.63 7.65
C LEU A 81 -35.11 20.66 6.32
N GLY A 82 -34.18 21.62 6.17
CA GLY A 82 -33.32 21.72 5.01
C GLY A 82 -32.39 20.52 4.86
N GLU A 83 -31.87 20.32 3.65
CA GLU A 83 -30.87 19.31 3.36
C GLU A 83 -29.58 19.53 4.18
N LYS A 84 -28.85 18.46 4.44
CA LYS A 84 -27.56 18.52 5.14
C LYS A 84 -26.39 18.45 4.15
N GLY A 85 -25.27 19.10 4.47
CA GLY A 85 -24.04 19.09 3.66
C GLY A 85 -23.23 17.81 3.83
N PHE A 86 -23.44 17.07 4.92
CA PHE A 86 -22.72 15.84 5.24
C PHE A 86 -23.59 14.90 6.08
N ALA A 87 -23.18 13.63 6.08
CA ALA A 87 -23.64 12.61 7.02
C ALA A 87 -22.48 12.17 7.90
N GLU A 88 -22.72 11.99 9.20
CA GLU A 88 -21.76 11.42 10.12
C GLU A 88 -22.42 10.42 11.04
N VAL A 89 -21.71 9.31 11.32
CA VAL A 89 -22.14 8.29 12.26
C VAL A 89 -20.93 7.84 13.07
N TYR A 90 -21.13 7.72 14.38
CA TYR A 90 -20.17 7.16 15.31
C TYR A 90 -20.77 5.96 16.03
N LEU A 91 -19.98 4.91 16.16
CA LEU A 91 -20.26 3.72 16.94
C LEU A 91 -19.33 3.71 18.14
N VAL A 92 -19.88 3.62 19.34
CA VAL A 92 -19.11 3.51 20.57
C VAL A 92 -19.20 2.09 21.09
N PHE A 93 -18.06 1.44 21.19
CA PHE A 93 -17.93 0.08 21.71
C PHE A 93 -17.35 0.10 23.12
N ASP A 94 -17.92 -0.68 24.02
CA ASP A 94 -17.31 -1.05 25.29
C ASP A 94 -16.50 -2.34 25.06
N LEU A 95 -15.20 -2.31 25.34
CA LEU A 95 -14.28 -3.43 25.10
C LEU A 95 -14.25 -4.46 26.23
N GLY A 96 -14.92 -4.16 27.37
CA GLY A 96 -14.89 -5.01 28.54
C GLY A 96 -13.54 -5.02 29.26
N ASP A 97 -13.43 -5.88 30.26
CA ASP A 97 -12.26 -5.94 31.17
C ASP A 97 -11.07 -6.72 30.57
N ASN A 98 -11.25 -7.54 29.55
CA ASN A 98 -10.26 -8.41 28.92
C ASN A 98 -9.69 -7.83 27.62
N ASN A 99 -9.49 -6.52 27.55
CA ASN A 99 -8.95 -5.92 26.34
C ASN A 99 -7.43 -5.69 26.45
N ASN A 100 -6.73 -5.90 25.33
CA ASN A 100 -5.31 -5.57 25.18
C ASN A 100 -5.07 -4.08 24.89
N PHE A 101 -6.12 -3.27 25.02
CA PHE A 101 -6.10 -1.84 24.73
C PHE A 101 -6.15 -1.04 26.03
N ASN A 102 -5.43 0.08 26.07
CA ASN A 102 -5.36 0.96 27.25
C ASN A 102 -6.66 1.75 27.53
N SER A 103 -7.76 1.42 26.87
CA SER A 103 -9.05 2.11 26.98
C SER A 103 -10.19 1.10 27.13
N SER A 104 -11.14 1.38 28.01
CA SER A 104 -12.36 0.58 28.14
C SER A 104 -13.35 0.79 27.00
N GLU A 105 -13.28 1.92 26.32
CA GLU A 105 -14.19 2.28 25.22
C GLU A 105 -13.41 2.70 23.98
N VAL A 106 -13.93 2.36 22.79
CA VAL A 106 -13.44 2.82 21.50
C VAL A 106 -14.58 3.37 20.67
N SER A 107 -14.41 4.56 20.13
CA SER A 107 -15.33 5.14 19.17
C SER A 107 -14.80 5.02 17.74
N ILE A 108 -15.62 4.51 16.83
CA ILE A 108 -15.36 4.44 15.40
C ILE A 108 -16.37 5.29 14.67
N GLY A 109 -15.91 6.19 13.80
CA GLY A 109 -16.76 7.11 13.08
C GLY A 109 -16.48 7.16 11.59
N ARG A 110 -17.51 7.51 10.84
CA ARG A 110 -17.41 7.83 9.42
C ARG A 110 -18.19 9.09 9.11
N LYS A 111 -17.60 9.96 8.29
CA LYS A 111 -18.21 11.18 7.78
C LYS A 111 -18.13 11.20 6.27
N LEU A 112 -19.20 11.58 5.59
CA LEU A 112 -19.28 11.70 4.14
C LEU A 112 -19.85 13.06 3.79
N TYR A 113 -19.17 13.74 2.88
CA TYR A 113 -19.59 15.02 2.33
C TYR A 113 -20.27 14.81 0.97
N ARG A 114 -21.04 15.83 0.52
CA ARG A 114 -21.75 15.77 -0.78
C ARG A 114 -20.84 15.72 -2.00
N ASP A 115 -19.58 16.12 -1.87
CA ASP A 115 -18.55 15.99 -2.90
C ASP A 115 -18.00 14.57 -3.05
N GLY A 116 -18.51 13.61 -2.24
CA GLY A 116 -18.04 12.22 -2.21
C GLY A 116 -16.84 11.97 -1.30
N THR A 117 -16.27 13.02 -0.68
CA THR A 117 -15.15 12.87 0.26
C THR A 117 -15.61 12.14 1.52
N SER A 118 -14.89 11.06 1.88
CA SER A 118 -15.20 10.23 3.05
C SER A 118 -14.03 10.22 4.02
N GLU A 119 -14.30 10.55 5.28
CA GLU A 119 -13.34 10.55 6.37
C GLU A 119 -13.72 9.48 7.40
N TYR A 120 -12.70 8.84 7.98
CA TYR A 120 -12.86 7.84 9.01
C TYR A 120 -12.17 8.29 10.28
N PHE A 121 -12.75 7.95 11.44
CA PHE A 121 -12.27 8.37 12.75
C PHE A 121 -12.19 7.18 13.70
N MET A 122 -11.14 7.17 14.52
CA MET A 122 -11.00 6.27 15.66
C MET A 122 -10.60 7.09 16.88
N ASN A 123 -11.41 7.04 17.93
CA ASN A 123 -11.24 7.84 19.14
C ASN A 123 -11.05 9.35 18.85
N GLY A 124 -11.81 9.86 17.87
CA GLY A 124 -11.75 11.27 17.46
C GLY A 124 -10.57 11.65 16.57
N LEU A 125 -9.66 10.74 16.28
CA LEU A 125 -8.53 10.96 15.37
C LEU A 125 -8.87 10.42 13.98
N THR A 126 -8.50 11.15 12.94
CA THR A 126 -8.64 10.70 11.55
C THR A 126 -7.74 9.49 11.29
N CYS A 127 -8.30 8.45 10.69
CA CYS A 127 -7.61 7.21 10.36
C CYS A 127 -7.99 6.70 8.97
N ARG A 128 -7.40 5.61 8.54
CA ARG A 128 -7.75 4.94 7.27
C ARG A 128 -8.79 3.86 7.53
N LEU A 129 -9.59 3.55 6.51
CA LEU A 129 -10.52 2.41 6.58
C LEU A 129 -9.83 1.09 6.95
N LEU A 130 -8.60 0.89 6.48
CA LEU A 130 -7.79 -0.30 6.82
C LEU A 130 -7.50 -0.40 8.32
N ASP A 131 -7.24 0.71 8.99
CA ASP A 131 -6.95 0.75 10.42
C ASP A 131 -8.18 0.31 11.23
N ILE A 132 -9.37 0.76 10.80
CA ILE A 132 -10.66 0.30 11.37
C ILE A 132 -10.85 -1.19 11.13
N GLN A 133 -10.60 -1.68 9.91
CA GLN A 133 -10.76 -3.10 9.59
C GLN A 133 -9.77 -3.99 10.37
N GLU A 134 -8.52 -3.54 10.54
CA GLU A 134 -7.54 -4.24 11.37
C GLU A 134 -7.99 -4.28 12.84
N PHE A 135 -8.42 -3.16 13.40
CA PHE A 135 -8.98 -3.11 14.76
C PHE A 135 -10.16 -4.06 14.93
N LEU A 136 -11.15 -4.04 14.03
CA LEU A 136 -12.32 -4.91 14.08
C LEU A 136 -11.95 -6.39 13.99
N ASN A 137 -10.94 -6.74 13.17
CA ASN A 137 -10.43 -8.10 13.10
C ASN A 137 -9.72 -8.53 14.39
N ASP A 138 -8.95 -7.63 15.02
CA ASP A 138 -8.21 -7.90 16.27
C ASP A 138 -9.16 -8.12 17.47
N VAL A 139 -10.31 -7.43 17.49
CA VAL A 139 -11.36 -7.62 18.51
C VAL A 139 -12.35 -8.74 18.16
N GLY A 140 -12.12 -9.49 17.07
CA GLY A 140 -12.96 -10.63 16.69
C GLY A 140 -14.25 -10.26 15.94
N ILE A 141 -14.44 -8.99 15.60
CA ILE A 141 -15.50 -8.54 14.70
C ILE A 141 -14.96 -8.63 13.28
N GLY A 142 -15.06 -9.80 12.65
CA GLY A 142 -14.61 -10.05 11.29
C GLY A 142 -15.39 -9.25 10.23
N LYS A 143 -15.31 -9.68 8.96
CA LYS A 143 -16.04 -9.02 7.87
C LYS A 143 -17.53 -8.96 8.16
N GLN A 144 -18.13 -7.81 7.85
CA GLN A 144 -19.52 -7.41 8.13
C GLN A 144 -20.62 -8.42 7.75
N GLN A 145 -20.36 -9.30 6.79
CA GLN A 145 -21.36 -10.20 6.19
C GLN A 145 -22.00 -11.17 7.20
N HIS A 146 -21.35 -11.45 8.34
CA HIS A 146 -21.84 -12.39 9.35
C HIS A 146 -22.34 -11.74 10.64
N ILE A 147 -22.04 -10.45 10.79
CA ILE A 147 -22.46 -9.68 11.98
C ILE A 147 -23.82 -9.06 11.75
N ILE A 148 -24.11 -8.63 10.53
CA ILE A 148 -25.37 -7.97 10.15
C ILE A 148 -26.12 -8.89 9.21
N ILE A 149 -27.19 -9.48 9.69
CA ILE A 149 -28.08 -10.32 8.89
C ILE A 149 -29.22 -9.45 8.38
N SER A 150 -29.18 -9.13 7.09
CA SER A 150 -30.24 -8.40 6.41
C SER A 150 -31.44 -9.30 6.08
N GLN A 151 -32.58 -8.68 5.82
CA GLN A 151 -33.78 -9.41 5.38
C GLN A 151 -33.50 -10.23 4.10
N GLY A 152 -33.83 -11.53 4.13
CA GLY A 152 -33.58 -12.48 3.02
C GLY A 152 -32.20 -13.14 3.02
N GLN A 153 -31.21 -12.61 3.73
CA GLN A 153 -29.83 -13.13 3.75
C GLN A 153 -29.76 -14.54 4.41
N ILE A 154 -30.63 -14.84 5.36
CA ILE A 154 -30.71 -16.20 5.95
C ILE A 154 -31.00 -17.23 4.86
N THR A 155 -31.92 -16.93 3.94
CA THR A 155 -32.26 -17.82 2.83
C THR A 155 -31.08 -18.00 1.85
N GLU A 156 -30.32 -16.94 1.61
CA GLU A 156 -29.09 -16.99 0.80
C GLU A 156 -28.02 -17.88 1.47
N ILE A 157 -27.82 -17.71 2.79
CA ILE A 157 -26.89 -18.55 3.55
C ILE A 157 -27.31 -20.02 3.51
N LEU A 158 -28.59 -20.33 3.68
CA LEU A 158 -29.08 -21.71 3.65
C LEU A 158 -28.93 -22.39 2.27
N ASN A 159 -29.04 -21.60 1.20
CA ASN A 159 -28.89 -22.08 -0.19
C ASN A 159 -27.48 -21.92 -0.74
N ALA A 160 -26.51 -21.44 0.08
CA ALA A 160 -25.14 -21.25 -0.32
C ALA A 160 -24.44 -22.57 -0.66
N LYS A 161 -23.41 -22.51 -1.49
CA LYS A 161 -22.61 -23.67 -1.85
C LYS A 161 -21.74 -24.14 -0.66
N PRO A 162 -21.32 -25.41 -0.62
CA PRO A 162 -20.45 -25.92 0.44
C PRO A 162 -19.16 -25.11 0.64
N GLU A 163 -18.59 -24.57 -0.44
CA GLU A 163 -17.39 -23.71 -0.40
C GLU A 163 -17.66 -22.42 0.37
N ASP A 164 -18.84 -21.81 0.21
CA ASP A 164 -19.22 -20.57 0.88
C ASP A 164 -19.49 -20.82 2.38
N HIS A 165 -20.11 -21.97 2.72
CA HIS A 165 -20.24 -22.40 4.12
C HIS A 165 -18.90 -22.59 4.80
N ARG A 166 -17.93 -23.15 4.10
CA ARG A 166 -16.57 -23.31 4.62
C ARG A 166 -15.93 -21.95 4.94
N ILE A 167 -16.06 -20.96 4.05
CA ILE A 167 -15.55 -19.61 4.27
C ILE A 167 -16.18 -19.00 5.52
N THR A 168 -17.51 -19.15 5.69
CA THR A 168 -18.24 -18.69 6.86
C THR A 168 -17.70 -19.29 8.17
N ILE A 169 -17.42 -20.60 8.16
CA ILE A 169 -16.87 -21.31 9.34
C ILE A 169 -15.42 -20.85 9.62
N GLU A 170 -14.59 -20.71 8.57
CA GLU A 170 -13.22 -20.22 8.70
C GLU A 170 -13.20 -18.77 9.25
N GLU A 171 -14.18 -17.94 8.89
CA GLU A 171 -14.33 -16.57 9.36
C GLU A 171 -14.78 -16.53 10.82
N ALA A 172 -15.79 -17.33 11.19
CA ALA A 172 -16.29 -17.45 12.56
C ALA A 172 -15.21 -18.02 13.51
N SER A 173 -14.29 -18.85 13.02
CA SER A 173 -13.16 -19.38 13.80
C SER A 173 -11.98 -18.44 13.93
N GLY A 174 -12.04 -17.24 13.32
CA GLY A 174 -10.97 -16.24 13.34
C GLY A 174 -9.71 -16.62 12.52
N ILE A 175 -9.77 -17.68 11.70
CA ILE A 175 -8.64 -18.17 10.92
C ILE A 175 -8.43 -17.33 9.64
N LEU A 176 -9.49 -16.74 9.11
CA LEU A 176 -9.46 -16.03 7.84
C LEU A 176 -8.40 -14.91 7.75
N PRO A 177 -8.18 -14.06 8.77
CA PRO A 177 -7.13 -13.04 8.75
C PRO A 177 -5.73 -13.62 8.60
N TYR A 178 -5.46 -14.75 9.27
CA TYR A 178 -4.17 -15.45 9.17
C TYR A 178 -3.97 -16.06 7.78
N LYS A 179 -5.03 -16.63 7.19
CA LYS A 179 -4.99 -17.17 5.82
C LYS A 179 -4.70 -16.07 4.80
N LEU A 180 -5.35 -14.91 4.92
CA LEU A 180 -5.09 -13.75 4.06
C LEU A 180 -3.66 -13.21 4.23
N LYS A 181 -3.15 -13.11 5.47
CA LYS A 181 -1.77 -12.71 5.75
C LYS A 181 -0.78 -13.70 5.13
N LYS A 182 -1.04 -15.01 5.24
CA LYS A 182 -0.24 -16.08 4.61
C LYS A 182 -0.22 -15.95 3.09
N ASP A 183 -1.38 -15.82 2.46
CA ASP A 183 -1.47 -15.70 1.00
C ASP A 183 -0.77 -14.45 0.47
N LYS A 184 -0.89 -13.33 1.19
CA LYS A 184 -0.15 -12.09 0.89
C LYS A 184 1.35 -12.27 1.02
N ALA A 185 1.80 -13.00 2.04
CA ALA A 185 3.22 -13.31 2.25
C ALA A 185 3.76 -14.23 1.12
N LEU A 186 3.01 -15.27 0.75
CA LEU A 186 3.38 -16.16 -0.35
C LEU A 186 3.50 -15.42 -1.68
N LYS A 187 2.56 -14.54 -2.01
CA LYS A 187 2.64 -13.69 -3.22
C LYS A 187 3.87 -12.78 -3.22
N ARG A 188 4.25 -12.23 -2.05
CA ARG A 188 5.47 -11.41 -1.93
C ARG A 188 6.73 -12.25 -2.13
N ILE A 189 6.77 -13.48 -1.61
CA ILE A 189 7.89 -14.40 -1.81
C ILE A 189 8.02 -14.74 -3.28
N GLU A 190 6.94 -15.11 -3.95
CA GLU A 190 6.95 -15.43 -5.39
C GLU A 190 7.42 -14.24 -6.26
N SER A 191 6.97 -13.02 -5.92
CA SER A 191 7.46 -11.81 -6.59
C SER A 191 8.95 -11.59 -6.36
N GLY A 192 9.43 -11.75 -5.12
CA GLY A 192 10.84 -11.64 -4.78
C GLY A 192 11.72 -12.67 -5.49
N GLU A 193 11.25 -13.91 -5.62
CA GLU A 193 11.96 -14.95 -6.38
C GLU A 193 12.12 -14.58 -7.87
N LYS A 194 11.07 -14.00 -8.48
CA LYS A 194 11.14 -13.51 -9.87
C LYS A 194 12.16 -12.38 -10.02
N GLU A 195 12.21 -11.45 -9.06
CA GLU A 195 13.18 -10.36 -9.07
C GLU A 195 14.61 -10.85 -8.87
N ILE A 196 14.84 -11.80 -7.96
CA ILE A 196 16.15 -12.44 -7.76
C ILE A 196 16.61 -13.16 -9.03
N LYS A 197 15.70 -13.87 -9.71
CA LYS A 197 16.03 -14.53 -10.98
C LYS A 197 16.47 -13.52 -12.03
N ARG A 198 15.72 -12.42 -12.18
CA ARG A 198 16.09 -11.34 -13.11
C ARG A 198 17.46 -10.72 -12.76
N ALA A 199 17.72 -10.44 -11.49
CA ALA A 199 19.00 -9.92 -11.04
C ALA A 199 20.17 -10.88 -11.34
N LYS A 200 19.97 -12.19 -11.16
CA LYS A 200 20.95 -13.22 -11.54
C LYS A 200 21.23 -13.26 -13.04
N ASP A 201 20.21 -13.07 -13.87
CA ASP A 201 20.38 -13.06 -15.32
C ASP A 201 21.17 -11.82 -15.76
N VAL A 202 20.87 -10.64 -15.22
CA VAL A 202 21.63 -9.40 -15.46
C VAL A 202 23.08 -9.56 -15.00
N LEU A 203 23.32 -10.12 -13.81
CA LEU A 203 24.66 -10.39 -13.31
C LEU A 203 25.45 -11.31 -14.24
N ARG A 204 24.79 -12.34 -14.80
CA ARG A 204 25.43 -13.26 -15.76
C ARG A 204 25.82 -12.52 -17.05
N GLU A 205 24.98 -11.63 -17.51
CA GLU A 205 25.24 -10.84 -18.71
C GLU A 205 26.40 -9.86 -18.51
N ILE A 206 26.40 -9.13 -17.39
CA ILE A 206 27.50 -8.24 -17.02
C ILE A 206 28.84 -9.01 -16.94
N LYS A 207 28.85 -10.17 -16.30
CA LYS A 207 30.05 -11.02 -16.23
C LYS A 207 30.56 -11.42 -17.60
N LYS A 208 29.68 -11.75 -18.56
CA LYS A 208 30.08 -12.05 -19.93
C LYS A 208 30.72 -10.85 -20.66
N GLN A 209 30.33 -9.64 -20.30
CA GLN A 209 30.87 -8.42 -20.89
C GLN A 209 32.21 -7.98 -20.26
N ILE A 210 32.42 -8.28 -18.97
CA ILE A 210 33.65 -7.89 -18.25
C ILE A 210 34.90 -8.56 -18.83
N ASP A 211 34.85 -9.86 -19.11
CA ASP A 211 36.03 -10.60 -19.58
C ASP A 211 36.60 -10.08 -20.93
N PRO A 212 35.76 -9.82 -21.97
CA PRO A 212 36.28 -9.21 -23.21
C PRO A 212 36.73 -7.76 -23.00
N LEU A 213 36.02 -6.97 -22.17
CA LEU A 213 36.45 -5.59 -21.89
C LEU A 213 37.80 -5.54 -21.15
N ARG A 214 38.05 -6.45 -20.23
CA ARG A 214 39.32 -6.57 -19.54
C ARG A 214 40.44 -6.86 -20.52
N LYS A 215 40.24 -7.81 -21.45
CA LYS A 215 41.23 -8.12 -22.51
C LYS A 215 41.51 -6.92 -23.43
N GLN A 216 40.46 -6.17 -23.81
CA GLN A 216 40.60 -4.96 -24.59
C GLN A 216 41.39 -3.87 -23.85
N ALA A 217 41.11 -3.70 -22.55
CA ALA A 217 41.85 -2.74 -21.72
C ALA A 217 43.35 -3.10 -21.61
N GLU A 218 43.65 -4.38 -21.38
CA GLU A 218 45.05 -4.88 -21.36
C GLU A 218 45.78 -4.64 -22.72
N GLN A 219 45.09 -4.92 -23.83
CA GLN A 219 45.64 -4.64 -25.16
C GLN A 219 45.83 -3.15 -25.42
N ALA A 220 44.87 -2.31 -25.01
CA ALA A 220 45.00 -0.86 -25.16
C ALA A 220 46.14 -0.28 -24.31
N GLN A 221 46.37 -0.81 -23.12
CA GLN A 221 47.49 -0.43 -22.26
C GLN A 221 48.83 -0.79 -22.93
N LEU A 222 48.96 -2.03 -23.39
CA LEU A 222 50.17 -2.50 -24.10
C LEU A 222 50.44 -1.67 -25.37
N HIS A 223 49.39 -1.38 -26.15
CA HIS A 223 49.52 -0.53 -27.35
C HIS A 223 50.02 0.88 -27.00
N LYS A 224 49.52 1.47 -25.90
CA LYS A 224 49.99 2.78 -25.44
C LYS A 224 51.48 2.76 -25.10
N GLU A 225 51.91 1.78 -24.30
CA GLU A 225 53.32 1.62 -23.92
C GLU A 225 54.24 1.44 -25.14
N LEU A 226 53.85 0.53 -26.04
CA LEU A 226 54.63 0.31 -27.30
C LEU A 226 54.66 1.55 -28.19
N SER A 227 53.56 2.30 -28.27
CA SER A 227 53.48 3.54 -29.04
C SER A 227 54.40 4.63 -28.48
N GLU A 228 54.52 4.75 -27.17
CA GLU A 228 55.44 5.69 -26.50
C GLU A 228 56.90 5.29 -26.78
N VAL A 229 57.24 4.01 -26.66
CA VAL A 229 58.58 3.49 -26.99
C VAL A 229 58.92 3.72 -28.48
N LEU A 230 57.97 3.45 -29.37
CA LEU A 230 58.14 3.68 -30.81
C LEU A 230 58.38 5.16 -31.11
N LYS A 231 57.61 6.06 -30.50
CA LYS A 231 57.75 7.51 -30.65
C LYS A 231 59.14 7.97 -30.18
N PHE A 232 59.58 7.48 -29.02
CA PHE A 232 60.92 7.77 -28.50
C PHE A 232 62.03 7.31 -29.45
N ASN A 233 61.96 6.05 -29.92
CA ASN A 233 62.95 5.48 -30.83
C ASN A 233 62.97 6.19 -32.19
N LYS A 234 61.80 6.55 -32.76
CA LYS A 234 61.75 7.36 -34.01
C LYS A 234 62.38 8.72 -33.82
N THR A 235 62.14 9.39 -32.71
CA THR A 235 62.76 10.69 -32.42
C THR A 235 64.28 10.56 -32.32
N LYS A 236 64.73 9.54 -31.60
CA LYS A 236 66.18 9.25 -31.49
C LYS A 236 66.84 8.97 -32.87
N LEU A 237 66.15 8.18 -33.67
CA LEU A 237 66.64 7.88 -35.06
C LEU A 237 66.70 9.15 -35.90
N ASN A 238 65.70 9.98 -35.89
CA ASN A 238 65.67 11.24 -36.63
C ASN A 238 66.79 12.19 -36.19
N ILE A 239 67.09 12.28 -34.88
CA ILE A 239 68.19 13.07 -34.36
C ILE A 239 69.58 12.52 -34.90
N LEU A 240 69.77 11.19 -34.90
CA LEU A 240 70.96 10.57 -35.40
C LEU A 240 71.13 10.80 -36.91
N GLN A 241 70.06 10.67 -37.68
CA GLN A 241 70.05 10.97 -39.10
C GLN A 241 70.42 12.44 -39.39
N TYR A 242 69.78 13.35 -38.64
CA TYR A 242 70.04 14.78 -38.74
C TYR A 242 71.53 15.11 -38.44
N ARG A 243 72.12 14.53 -37.41
CA ARG A 243 73.55 14.69 -37.09
C ARG A 243 74.47 14.17 -38.20
N ASN A 244 74.11 13.01 -38.77
CA ASN A 244 74.86 12.45 -39.90
C ASN A 244 74.80 13.35 -41.15
N PHE A 245 73.60 13.89 -41.44
CA PHE A 245 73.47 14.81 -42.57
C PHE A 245 74.22 16.12 -42.32
N ASN A 246 74.18 16.69 -41.15
CA ASN A 246 74.91 17.90 -40.81
C ASN A 246 76.43 17.64 -40.93
N LYS A 247 76.96 16.52 -40.44
CA LYS A 247 78.39 16.20 -40.59
C LYS A 247 78.77 16.10 -42.02
N LYS A 248 78.03 15.43 -42.89
CA LYS A 248 78.26 15.36 -44.32
C LYS A 248 78.20 16.75 -44.99
N TYR A 249 77.26 17.57 -44.56
CA TYR A 249 77.11 18.93 -45.05
C TYR A 249 78.39 19.78 -44.72
N ASP A 250 78.81 19.71 -43.45
CA ASP A 250 80.00 20.44 -43.01
C ASP A 250 81.28 19.95 -43.73
N ASP A 251 81.40 18.62 -43.93
CA ASP A 251 82.53 18.02 -44.73
C ASP A 251 82.51 18.51 -46.17
N ILE A 252 81.36 18.53 -46.84
CA ILE A 252 81.23 19.01 -48.21
C ILE A 252 81.51 20.54 -48.30
N LYS A 253 81.02 21.30 -47.32
CA LYS A 253 81.21 22.74 -47.21
C LYS A 253 82.73 23.08 -47.09
N SER A 254 83.43 22.36 -46.22
CA SER A 254 84.90 22.54 -46.07
C SER A 254 85.64 22.18 -47.33
N GLN A 255 85.26 21.13 -48.02
CA GLN A 255 85.87 20.77 -49.35
C GLN A 255 85.62 21.84 -50.43
N LEU A 256 84.39 22.42 -50.41
CA LEU A 256 84.05 23.50 -51.32
C LEU A 256 84.89 24.80 -51.04
N GLU A 257 85.08 25.11 -49.77
CA GLU A 257 85.88 26.23 -49.32
C GLU A 257 87.38 26.04 -49.69
N GLU A 258 87.87 24.78 -49.58
CA GLU A 258 89.23 24.47 -50.06
C GLU A 258 89.39 24.65 -51.58
N VAL A 259 88.41 24.11 -52.34
CA VAL A 259 88.45 24.27 -53.82
C VAL A 259 88.35 25.76 -54.22
N ASN A 260 87.50 26.54 -53.55
CA ASN A 260 87.36 28.00 -53.80
C ASN A 260 88.66 28.80 -53.43
N ARG A 261 89.55 28.27 -52.61
CA ARG A 261 90.88 28.90 -52.32
C ARG A 261 91.91 28.63 -53.35
N PHE A 262 91.69 27.56 -54.17
CA PHE A 262 92.62 27.19 -55.25
C PHE A 262 92.25 27.77 -56.64
N ILE A 263 91.09 28.39 -56.75
CA ILE A 263 90.67 29.22 -57.87
C ILE A 263 90.92 30.69 -57.55
#